data_9b40eccf0eb1a73b54bb59422f044815
#
_entry.id   9b40eccf0eb1a73b54bb59422f044815
#
_cell.length_a   1.000
_cell.length_b   1.000
_cell.length_c   1.000
_cell.angle_alpha   90.00
_cell.angle_beta   90.00
_cell.angle_gamma   90.00
#
_symmetry.space_group_name_H-M   'P 1'
#
loop_
_entity.id
_entity.type
_entity.pdbx_description
1 polymer ?
#
loop_
_entity_poly.entity_id
_entity_poly.type
_entity_poly.pdbx_seq_one_letter_code
_entity_poly.pdbx_strand_id
1 'polypeptide(L)'
;RQMLDEAPMGRLQIAAIILCILLNALDGFDVLAISFASPGIAAEWGVDRAALGIVLSMELIGMAVGSILLGGLADRAGRRPTILLCLVIMAAGMFGATLATSVTSLSAIRLITGLGIGGLLACTNAMVAGLANARARSLAVAVMAAGYPIGAILGGSIASMLLVSGGWRDVFLFGAIVTGVFLPLTLVVLPESIGFLLQRRPRGALDKVNALLRRMGHAPVAALRPAEDHAPKASLAALFAPGLARVTILLTAAYFAHIMTFYFILKWVPKIVVDMGYAPSTACGVP
;
A
#
# COMPACT_ATOMS: atom_id res chain seq x y z
N ARG A 1 -21.57 14.24 2.13
CA ARG A 1 -20.70 13.55 3.07
C ARG A 1 -21.37 13.37 4.44
N GLN A 2 -22.03 14.39 4.95
CA GLN A 2 -22.75 14.34 6.24
C GLN A 2 -23.69 13.13 6.35
N MET A 3 -24.46 12.86 5.29
CA MET A 3 -25.34 11.66 5.22
C MET A 3 -24.55 10.34 5.42
N LEU A 4 -23.35 10.21 4.85
CA LEU A 4 -22.51 9.01 5.01
C LEU A 4 -21.86 8.93 6.38
N ASP A 5 -21.59 10.07 6.99
CA ASP A 5 -20.97 10.15 8.32
C ASP A 5 -21.98 9.72 9.42
N GLU A 6 -23.26 9.99 9.25
CA GLU A 6 -24.33 9.71 10.23
C GLU A 6 -25.04 8.36 10.02
N ALA A 7 -25.12 7.90 8.77
CA ALA A 7 -25.84 6.66 8.41
C ALA A 7 -25.04 5.39 8.75
N PRO A 8 -25.73 4.24 8.97
CA PRO A 8 -25.05 2.95 9.07
C PRO A 8 -24.36 2.59 7.76
N MET A 9 -23.22 1.91 7.84
CA MET A 9 -22.45 1.49 6.67
C MET A 9 -23.20 0.41 5.88
N GLY A 10 -23.35 0.62 4.58
CA GLY A 10 -23.91 -0.35 3.65
C GLY A 10 -22.93 -1.49 3.33
N ARG A 11 -23.47 -2.59 2.79
CA ARG A 11 -22.67 -3.79 2.43
C ARG A 11 -21.51 -3.47 1.49
N LEU A 12 -21.69 -2.57 0.52
CA LEU A 12 -20.63 -2.16 -0.40
C LEU A 12 -19.49 -1.42 0.31
N GLN A 13 -19.82 -0.55 1.28
CA GLN A 13 -18.83 0.17 2.07
C GLN A 13 -17.96 -0.80 2.88
N ILE A 14 -18.61 -1.76 3.56
CA ILE A 14 -17.93 -2.79 4.34
C ILE A 14 -17.05 -3.65 3.42
N ALA A 15 -17.56 -4.13 2.31
CA ALA A 15 -16.80 -4.95 1.35
C ALA A 15 -15.58 -4.18 0.79
N ALA A 16 -15.74 -2.89 0.45
CA ALA A 16 -14.65 -2.06 -0.05
C ALA A 16 -13.60 -1.78 1.04
N ILE A 17 -14.01 -1.60 2.30
CA ILE A 17 -13.07 -1.45 3.43
C ILE A 17 -12.31 -2.75 3.66
N ILE A 18 -12.97 -3.89 3.68
CA ILE A 18 -12.32 -5.21 3.80
C ILE A 18 -11.32 -5.40 2.66
N LEU A 19 -11.69 -5.06 1.43
CA LEU A 19 -10.78 -5.15 0.30
C LEU A 19 -9.54 -4.25 0.51
N CYS A 20 -9.71 -3.01 0.99
CA CYS A 20 -8.57 -2.14 1.30
C CYS A 20 -7.67 -2.71 2.40
N ILE A 21 -8.24 -3.39 3.41
CA ILE A 21 -7.47 -4.09 4.46
C ILE A 21 -6.66 -5.24 3.83
N LEU A 22 -7.27 -6.03 2.95
CA LEU A 22 -6.59 -7.12 2.25
C LEU A 22 -5.49 -6.60 1.31
N LEU A 23 -5.72 -5.49 0.61
CA LEU A 23 -4.69 -4.82 -0.20
C LEU A 23 -3.53 -4.35 0.66
N ASN A 24 -3.80 -3.82 1.86
CA ASN A 24 -2.73 -3.43 2.79
C ASN A 24 -1.98 -4.65 3.36
N ALA A 25 -2.66 -5.79 3.54
CA ALA A 25 -2.01 -7.05 3.90
C ALA A 25 -1.13 -7.57 2.75
N LEU A 26 -1.58 -7.45 1.51
CA LEU A 26 -0.78 -7.74 0.33
C LEU A 26 0.50 -6.89 0.28
N ASP A 27 0.39 -5.59 0.56
CA ASP A 27 1.55 -4.69 0.68
C ASP A 27 2.56 -5.20 1.72
N GLY A 28 2.07 -5.67 2.87
CA GLY A 28 2.93 -6.23 3.92
C GLY A 28 3.74 -7.44 3.44
N PHE A 29 3.14 -8.32 2.64
CA PHE A 29 3.85 -9.42 2.00
C PHE A 29 4.84 -8.92 0.94
N ASP A 30 4.40 -8.07 0.01
CA ASP A 30 5.20 -7.61 -1.14
C ASP A 30 6.47 -6.88 -0.70
N VAL A 31 6.36 -6.02 0.34
CA VAL A 31 7.51 -5.30 0.91
C VAL A 31 8.51 -6.26 1.56
N LEU A 32 8.06 -7.39 2.12
CA LEU A 32 8.93 -8.35 2.77
C LEU A 32 9.39 -9.49 1.84
N ALA A 33 8.77 -9.67 0.69
CA ALA A 33 9.14 -10.70 -0.28
C ALA A 33 10.64 -10.69 -0.61
N ILE A 34 11.22 -9.50 -0.81
CA ILE A 34 12.66 -9.35 -1.05
C ILE A 34 13.51 -9.75 0.17
N SER A 35 13.02 -9.52 1.39
CA SER A 35 13.74 -9.91 2.61
C SER A 35 13.76 -11.42 2.77
N PHE A 36 12.65 -12.08 2.49
CA PHE A 36 12.56 -13.55 2.49
C PHE A 36 13.41 -14.18 1.38
N ALA A 37 13.46 -13.54 0.20
CA ALA A 37 14.27 -13.98 -0.94
C ALA A 37 15.76 -13.69 -0.76
N SER A 38 16.16 -12.73 0.07
CA SER A 38 17.52 -12.20 0.17
C SER A 38 18.60 -13.25 0.46
N PRO A 39 18.39 -14.28 1.33
CA PRO A 39 19.40 -15.32 1.52
C PRO A 39 19.63 -16.16 0.26
N GLY A 40 18.56 -16.51 -0.46
CA GLY A 40 18.67 -17.25 -1.71
C GLY A 40 19.36 -16.46 -2.83
N ILE A 41 19.06 -15.16 -2.93
CA ILE A 41 19.73 -14.24 -3.87
C ILE A 41 21.21 -14.14 -3.55
N ALA A 42 21.58 -13.99 -2.27
CA ALA A 42 22.97 -13.92 -1.85
C ALA A 42 23.73 -15.19 -2.19
N ALA A 43 23.12 -16.36 -1.98
CA ALA A 43 23.73 -17.66 -2.28
C ALA A 43 23.90 -17.89 -3.79
N GLU A 44 22.88 -17.53 -4.60
CA GLU A 44 22.90 -17.76 -6.05
C GLU A 44 23.86 -16.82 -6.78
N TRP A 45 23.90 -15.53 -6.38
CA TRP A 45 24.71 -14.53 -7.10
C TRP A 45 26.03 -14.21 -6.43
N GLY A 46 26.32 -14.78 -5.25
CA GLY A 46 27.56 -14.54 -4.52
C GLY A 46 27.74 -13.09 -4.09
N VAL A 47 26.62 -12.38 -3.81
CA VAL A 47 26.64 -10.95 -3.49
C VAL A 47 26.80 -10.70 -2.00
N ASP A 48 27.47 -9.60 -1.68
CA ASP A 48 27.71 -9.16 -0.30
C ASP A 48 26.49 -8.45 0.32
N ARG A 49 26.60 -8.14 1.61
CA ARG A 49 25.52 -7.42 2.34
C ARG A 49 25.28 -6.01 1.81
N ALA A 50 26.31 -5.35 1.24
CA ALA A 50 26.15 -4.00 0.72
C ALA A 50 25.29 -4.01 -0.56
N ALA A 51 25.54 -4.94 -1.46
CA ALA A 51 24.73 -5.13 -2.68
C ALA A 51 23.27 -5.48 -2.35
N LEU A 52 23.03 -6.37 -1.37
CA LEU A 52 21.68 -6.65 -0.87
C LEU A 52 21.03 -5.41 -0.28
N GLY A 53 21.77 -4.60 0.48
CA GLY A 53 21.28 -3.35 1.06
C GLY A 53 20.76 -2.38 0.00
N ILE A 54 21.42 -2.30 -1.15
CA ILE A 54 20.96 -1.49 -2.29
C ILE A 54 19.60 -2.00 -2.76
N VAL A 55 19.45 -3.30 -3.04
CA VAL A 55 18.18 -3.90 -3.51
C VAL A 55 17.05 -3.63 -2.51
N LEU A 56 17.30 -3.86 -1.21
CA LEU A 56 16.32 -3.65 -0.14
C LEU A 56 15.90 -2.18 -0.02
N SER A 57 16.81 -1.25 -0.30
CA SER A 57 16.57 0.19 -0.20
C SER A 57 15.83 0.75 -1.42
N MET A 58 16.05 0.20 -2.62
CA MET A 58 15.43 0.71 -3.86
C MET A 58 13.92 0.68 -3.81
N GLU A 59 13.34 -0.35 -3.21
CA GLU A 59 11.91 -0.45 -3.01
C GLU A 59 11.37 0.66 -2.10
N LEU A 60 12.05 0.96 -0.99
CA LEU A 60 11.63 2.02 -0.06
C LEU A 60 11.73 3.41 -0.71
N ILE A 61 12.76 3.63 -1.54
CA ILE A 61 12.87 4.85 -2.35
C ILE A 61 11.69 4.93 -3.32
N GLY A 62 11.38 3.82 -4.00
CA GLY A 62 10.21 3.72 -4.87
C GLY A 62 8.91 4.06 -4.14
N MET A 63 8.71 3.53 -2.94
CA MET A 63 7.53 3.81 -2.11
C MET A 63 7.42 5.31 -1.75
N ALA A 64 8.51 5.94 -1.37
CA ALA A 64 8.54 7.37 -1.05
C ALA A 64 8.14 8.22 -2.27
N VAL A 65 8.74 7.95 -3.43
CA VAL A 65 8.42 8.66 -4.68
C VAL A 65 6.98 8.34 -5.14
N GLY A 66 6.57 7.08 -5.07
CA GLY A 66 5.25 6.60 -5.46
C GLY A 66 4.13 7.22 -4.64
N SER A 67 4.31 7.37 -3.33
CA SER A 67 3.31 8.00 -2.46
C SER A 67 3.03 9.46 -2.86
N ILE A 68 4.04 10.19 -3.30
CA ILE A 68 3.91 11.58 -3.75
C ILE A 68 3.31 11.64 -5.16
N LEU A 69 3.88 10.90 -6.11
CA LEU A 69 3.49 10.98 -7.53
C LEU A 69 2.10 10.37 -7.76
N LEU A 70 1.89 9.14 -7.29
CA LEU A 70 0.63 8.41 -7.51
C LEU A 70 -0.46 8.88 -6.53
N GLY A 71 -0.10 9.35 -5.32
CA GLY A 71 -1.01 10.07 -4.45
C GLY A 71 -1.54 11.35 -5.11
N GLY A 72 -0.65 12.16 -5.71
CA GLY A 72 -1.04 13.32 -6.49
C GLY A 72 -1.86 12.99 -7.75
N LEU A 73 -1.59 11.86 -8.40
CA LEU A 73 -2.40 11.35 -9.52
C LEU A 73 -3.79 10.95 -9.04
N ALA A 74 -3.93 10.31 -7.89
CA ALA A 74 -5.22 9.92 -7.33
C ALA A 74 -6.15 11.12 -7.08
N ASP A 75 -5.59 12.27 -6.69
CA ASP A 75 -6.34 13.50 -6.53
C ASP A 75 -6.78 14.14 -7.86
N ARG A 76 -6.17 13.76 -8.99
CA ARG A 76 -6.50 14.26 -10.33
C ARG A 76 -7.35 13.29 -11.15
N ALA A 77 -6.95 12.03 -11.19
CA ALA A 77 -7.57 10.99 -12.02
C ALA A 77 -8.61 10.14 -11.28
N GLY A 78 -8.62 10.19 -9.94
CA GLY A 78 -9.46 9.36 -9.10
C GLY A 78 -8.67 8.29 -8.34
N ARG A 79 -9.21 7.86 -7.22
CA ARG A 79 -8.53 6.89 -6.36
C ARG A 79 -8.61 5.47 -6.90
N ARG A 80 -9.77 5.08 -7.42
CA ARG A 80 -9.96 3.74 -7.98
C ARG A 80 -9.03 3.44 -9.17
N PRO A 81 -8.94 4.27 -10.24
CA PRO A 81 -8.01 4.01 -11.34
C PRO A 81 -6.55 4.04 -10.90
N THR A 82 -6.19 4.86 -9.93
CA THR A 82 -4.82 4.90 -9.39
C THR A 82 -4.49 3.62 -8.63
N ILE A 83 -5.41 3.09 -7.81
CA ILE A 83 -5.23 1.79 -7.13
C ILE A 83 -5.03 0.66 -8.14
N LEU A 84 -5.83 0.64 -9.21
CA LEU A 84 -5.67 -0.35 -10.28
C LEU A 84 -4.32 -0.23 -10.99
N LEU A 85 -3.87 0.99 -11.28
CA LEU A 85 -2.54 1.23 -11.85
C LEU A 85 -1.44 0.74 -10.89
N CYS A 86 -1.56 1.02 -9.60
CA CYS A 86 -0.61 0.54 -8.59
C CYS A 86 -0.54 -1.00 -8.59
N LEU A 87 -1.69 -1.69 -8.59
CA LEU A 87 -1.74 -3.15 -8.63
C LEU A 87 -1.11 -3.73 -9.91
N VAL A 88 -1.31 -3.08 -11.07
CA VAL A 88 -0.64 -3.48 -12.32
C VAL A 88 0.87 -3.34 -12.21
N ILE A 89 1.35 -2.21 -11.67
CA ILE A 89 2.79 -1.97 -11.47
C ILE A 89 3.37 -3.01 -10.51
N MET A 90 2.68 -3.31 -9.41
CA MET A 90 3.12 -4.31 -8.42
C MET A 90 3.14 -5.72 -9.02
N ALA A 91 2.07 -6.15 -9.67
CA ALA A 91 2.00 -7.48 -10.29
C ALA A 91 3.10 -7.66 -11.36
N ALA A 92 3.27 -6.66 -12.23
CA ALA A 92 4.31 -6.67 -13.26
C ALA A 92 5.72 -6.65 -12.65
N GLY A 93 5.93 -5.86 -11.57
CA GLY A 93 7.20 -5.79 -10.87
C GLY A 93 7.54 -7.09 -10.13
N MET A 94 6.57 -7.71 -9.44
CA MET A 94 6.76 -9.00 -8.80
C MET A 94 7.06 -10.10 -9.83
N PHE A 95 6.32 -10.14 -10.94
CA PHE A 95 6.62 -11.07 -12.03
C PHE A 95 8.00 -10.78 -12.65
N GLY A 96 8.34 -9.52 -12.91
CA GLY A 96 9.64 -9.12 -13.41
C GLY A 96 10.80 -9.54 -12.51
N ALA A 97 10.61 -9.53 -11.19
CA ALA A 97 11.63 -9.98 -10.24
C ALA A 97 11.98 -11.46 -10.40
N THR A 98 11.04 -12.30 -10.86
CA THR A 98 11.32 -13.72 -11.18
C THR A 98 12.30 -13.89 -12.35
N LEU A 99 12.34 -12.90 -13.25
CA LEU A 99 13.19 -12.90 -14.45
C LEU A 99 14.51 -12.16 -14.22
N ALA A 100 14.73 -11.61 -13.04
CA ALA A 100 15.95 -10.88 -12.74
C ALA A 100 17.17 -11.79 -12.74
N THR A 101 18.26 -11.31 -13.38
CA THR A 101 19.52 -12.04 -13.53
C THR A 101 20.71 -11.33 -12.87
N SER A 102 20.49 -10.14 -12.32
CA SER A 102 21.53 -9.35 -11.67
C SER A 102 20.96 -8.44 -10.57
N VAL A 103 21.83 -8.01 -9.63
CA VAL A 103 21.51 -7.04 -8.59
C VAL A 103 20.94 -5.75 -9.19
N THR A 104 21.51 -5.27 -10.29
CA THR A 104 21.09 -4.03 -10.93
C THR A 104 19.68 -4.16 -11.53
N SER A 105 19.39 -5.24 -12.24
CA SER A 105 18.06 -5.49 -12.80
C SER A 105 17.01 -5.64 -11.71
N LEU A 106 17.31 -6.39 -10.66
CA LEU A 106 16.41 -6.57 -9.53
C LEU A 106 16.17 -5.25 -8.79
N SER A 107 17.22 -4.43 -8.58
CA SER A 107 17.11 -3.12 -7.95
C SER A 107 16.18 -2.18 -8.73
N ALA A 108 16.31 -2.12 -10.05
CA ALA A 108 15.46 -1.31 -10.91
C ALA A 108 13.99 -1.79 -10.85
N ILE A 109 13.77 -3.10 -10.88
CA ILE A 109 12.43 -3.69 -10.78
C ILE A 109 11.82 -3.39 -9.40
N ARG A 110 12.59 -3.52 -8.31
CA ARG A 110 12.11 -3.21 -6.95
C ARG A 110 11.79 -1.73 -6.77
N LEU A 111 12.55 -0.82 -7.40
CA LEU A 111 12.22 0.61 -7.43
C LEU A 111 10.85 0.85 -8.07
N ILE A 112 10.59 0.24 -9.22
CA ILE A 112 9.31 0.36 -9.94
C ILE A 112 8.17 -0.28 -9.12
N THR A 113 8.37 -1.47 -8.54
CA THR A 113 7.38 -2.11 -7.66
C THR A 113 7.05 -1.20 -6.47
N GLY A 114 8.07 -0.61 -5.86
CA GLY A 114 7.93 0.34 -4.76
C GLY A 114 7.06 1.55 -5.11
N LEU A 115 7.17 2.09 -6.35
CA LEU A 115 6.26 3.16 -6.82
C LEU A 115 4.79 2.74 -6.68
N GLY A 116 4.45 1.51 -7.12
CA GLY A 116 3.11 0.97 -6.99
C GLY A 116 2.66 0.83 -5.54
N ILE A 117 3.50 0.27 -4.67
CA ILE A 117 3.23 0.06 -3.24
C ILE A 117 2.96 1.40 -2.54
N GLY A 118 3.83 2.40 -2.73
CA GLY A 118 3.66 3.73 -2.12
C GLY A 118 2.38 4.44 -2.54
N GLY A 119 2.03 4.34 -3.83
CA GLY A 119 0.78 4.88 -4.36
C GLY A 119 -0.45 4.15 -3.82
N LEU A 120 -0.39 2.82 -3.72
CA LEU A 120 -1.47 1.99 -3.20
C LEU A 120 -1.77 2.34 -1.73
N LEU A 121 -0.74 2.43 -0.89
CA LEU A 121 -0.87 2.77 0.52
C LEU A 121 -1.53 4.14 0.72
N ALA A 122 -1.11 5.16 -0.03
CA ALA A 122 -1.70 6.50 0.04
C ALA A 122 -3.19 6.49 -0.37
N CYS A 123 -3.53 5.76 -1.45
CA CYS A 123 -4.90 5.70 -1.96
C CYS A 123 -5.84 4.88 -1.07
N THR A 124 -5.41 3.73 -0.55
CA THR A 124 -6.23 2.86 0.30
C THR A 124 -6.56 3.50 1.63
N ASN A 125 -5.59 4.19 2.27
CA ASN A 125 -5.83 4.99 3.47
C ASN A 125 -6.93 6.04 3.26
N ALA A 126 -6.82 6.79 2.18
CA ALA A 126 -7.79 7.83 1.84
C ALA A 126 -9.16 7.24 1.45
N MET A 127 -9.19 6.04 0.84
CA MET A 127 -10.44 5.32 0.53
C MET A 127 -11.15 4.87 1.80
N VAL A 128 -10.47 4.20 2.72
CA VAL A 128 -11.05 3.74 3.99
C VAL A 128 -11.59 4.91 4.80
N ALA A 129 -10.80 5.99 4.95
CA ALA A 129 -11.23 7.19 5.65
C ALA A 129 -12.44 7.87 4.98
N GLY A 130 -12.57 7.75 3.65
CA GLY A 130 -13.68 8.31 2.89
C GLY A 130 -14.95 7.45 2.85
N LEU A 131 -14.83 6.13 2.98
CA LEU A 131 -15.95 5.18 2.94
C LEU A 131 -16.54 4.91 4.33
N ALA A 132 -15.74 4.95 5.38
CA ALA A 132 -16.19 4.73 6.74
C ALA A 132 -17.03 5.90 7.25
N ASN A 133 -18.11 5.60 7.98
CA ASN A 133 -18.90 6.61 8.69
C ASN A 133 -18.10 7.20 9.86
N ALA A 134 -18.56 8.32 10.43
CA ALA A 134 -17.82 9.03 11.47
C ALA A 134 -17.51 8.14 12.69
N ARG A 135 -18.46 7.27 13.07
CA ARG A 135 -18.34 6.38 14.24
C ARG A 135 -17.30 5.28 14.05
N ALA A 136 -17.20 4.69 12.85
CA ALA A 136 -16.32 3.56 12.59
C ALA A 136 -14.98 3.95 11.94
N ARG A 137 -14.80 5.22 11.55
CA ARG A 137 -13.63 5.68 10.76
C ARG A 137 -12.30 5.39 11.44
N SER A 138 -12.16 5.76 12.71
CA SER A 138 -10.92 5.52 13.46
C SER A 138 -10.59 4.03 13.57
N LEU A 139 -11.63 3.21 13.84
CA LEU A 139 -11.46 1.76 13.92
C LEU A 139 -11.11 1.16 12.55
N ALA A 140 -11.79 1.57 11.48
CA ALA A 140 -11.53 1.07 10.14
C ALA A 140 -10.09 1.38 9.66
N VAL A 141 -9.59 2.59 9.96
CA VAL A 141 -8.21 2.97 9.64
C VAL A 141 -7.22 2.18 10.51
N ALA A 142 -7.51 1.99 11.79
CA ALA A 142 -6.65 1.20 12.69
C ALA A 142 -6.57 -0.28 12.26
N VAL A 143 -7.71 -0.90 11.93
CA VAL A 143 -7.76 -2.28 11.42
C VAL A 143 -7.05 -2.38 10.08
N MET A 144 -7.19 -1.38 9.21
CA MET A 144 -6.44 -1.34 7.96
C MET A 144 -4.93 -1.31 8.20
N ALA A 145 -4.46 -0.47 9.13
CA ALA A 145 -3.03 -0.40 9.47
C ALA A 145 -2.51 -1.74 10.02
N ALA A 146 -3.33 -2.48 10.81
CA ALA A 146 -3.01 -3.81 11.29
C ALA A 146 -2.94 -4.87 10.15
N GLY A 147 -3.54 -4.61 9.01
CA GLY A 147 -3.46 -5.49 7.83
C GLY A 147 -2.02 -5.72 7.38
N TYR A 148 -1.18 -4.69 7.40
CA TYR A 148 0.22 -4.78 6.96
C TYR A 148 1.04 -5.83 7.76
N PRO A 149 1.14 -5.77 9.09
CA PRO A 149 1.86 -6.80 9.84
C PRO A 149 1.21 -8.18 9.74
N ILE A 150 -0.12 -8.28 9.65
CA ILE A 150 -0.81 -9.56 9.42
C ILE A 150 -0.39 -10.16 8.07
N GLY A 151 -0.36 -9.35 7.02
CA GLY A 151 0.10 -9.77 5.69
C GLY A 151 1.57 -10.19 5.69
N ALA A 152 2.41 -9.49 6.44
CA ALA A 152 3.81 -9.82 6.64
C ALA A 152 4.00 -11.21 7.30
N ILE A 153 3.25 -11.50 8.37
CA ILE A 153 3.31 -12.77 9.09
C ILE A 153 2.79 -13.93 8.22
N LEU A 154 1.61 -13.78 7.63
CA LEU A 154 1.03 -14.79 6.75
C LEU A 154 1.90 -15.00 5.50
N GLY A 155 2.40 -13.93 4.92
CA GLY A 155 3.30 -13.97 3.79
C GLY A 155 4.63 -14.62 4.10
N GLY A 156 5.21 -14.36 5.29
CA GLY A 156 6.41 -15.03 5.77
C GLY A 156 6.23 -16.53 5.93
N SER A 157 5.08 -16.95 6.47
CA SER A 157 4.74 -18.38 6.60
C SER A 157 4.64 -19.06 5.23
N ILE A 158 4.00 -18.41 4.26
CA ILE A 158 3.91 -18.93 2.89
C ILE A 158 5.28 -18.94 2.21
N ALA A 159 6.06 -17.86 2.34
CA ALA A 159 7.41 -17.78 1.80
C ALA A 159 8.31 -18.89 2.37
N SER A 160 8.19 -19.19 3.68
CA SER A 160 8.88 -20.30 4.32
C SER A 160 8.59 -21.65 3.62
N MET A 161 7.31 -21.92 3.33
CA MET A 161 6.91 -23.15 2.62
C MET A 161 7.45 -23.20 1.19
N LEU A 162 7.40 -22.07 0.47
CA LEU A 162 7.89 -21.98 -0.91
C LEU A 162 9.42 -22.18 -0.97
N LEU A 163 10.16 -21.64 0.00
CA LEU A 163 11.62 -21.78 0.06
C LEU A 163 12.11 -23.21 0.41
N VAL A 164 11.25 -24.04 1.02
CA VAL A 164 11.57 -25.47 1.25
C VAL A 164 11.50 -26.29 -0.03
N SER A 165 10.50 -26.01 -0.87
CA SER A 165 10.20 -26.81 -2.08
C SER A 165 10.75 -26.22 -3.38
N GLY A 166 11.09 -24.93 -3.37
CA GLY A 166 11.47 -24.16 -4.56
C GLY A 166 12.60 -23.18 -4.28
N GLY A 167 12.66 -22.11 -5.07
CA GLY A 167 13.66 -21.08 -4.97
C GLY A 167 13.10 -19.73 -4.53
N TRP A 168 13.99 -18.76 -4.33
CA TRP A 168 13.60 -17.40 -3.97
C TRP A 168 12.68 -16.73 -5.04
N ARG A 169 12.75 -17.17 -6.29
CA ARG A 169 11.89 -16.70 -7.39
C ARG A 169 10.43 -17.07 -7.19
N ASP A 170 10.15 -18.20 -6.53
CA ASP A 170 8.77 -18.67 -6.29
C ASP A 170 8.03 -17.75 -5.32
N VAL A 171 8.74 -17.10 -4.40
CA VAL A 171 8.17 -16.08 -3.50
C VAL A 171 7.63 -14.89 -4.31
N PHE A 172 8.39 -14.42 -5.29
CA PHE A 172 7.95 -13.34 -6.18
C PHE A 172 6.84 -13.77 -7.14
N LEU A 173 6.92 -14.99 -7.67
CA LEU A 173 5.86 -15.54 -8.53
C LEU A 173 4.53 -15.64 -7.78
N PHE A 174 4.56 -16.13 -6.55
CA PHE A 174 3.38 -16.16 -5.69
C PHE A 174 2.80 -14.74 -5.49
N GLY A 175 3.64 -13.77 -5.16
CA GLY A 175 3.22 -12.36 -5.03
C GLY A 175 2.58 -11.81 -6.31
N ALA A 176 3.18 -12.10 -7.48
CA ALA A 176 2.63 -11.69 -8.77
C ALA A 176 1.24 -12.28 -9.03
N ILE A 177 1.04 -13.57 -8.74
CA ILE A 177 -0.24 -14.27 -8.91
C ILE A 177 -1.29 -13.67 -7.97
N VAL A 178 -0.99 -13.53 -6.69
CA VAL A 178 -1.93 -12.99 -5.71
C VAL A 178 -2.30 -11.56 -6.06
N THR A 179 -1.32 -10.70 -6.37
CA THR A 179 -1.58 -9.31 -6.80
C THR A 179 -2.43 -9.29 -8.07
N GLY A 180 -2.17 -10.19 -9.02
CA GLY A 180 -2.96 -10.37 -10.23
C GLY A 180 -4.43 -10.73 -9.96
N VAL A 181 -4.70 -11.57 -8.96
CA VAL A 181 -6.07 -11.93 -8.53
C VAL A 181 -6.79 -10.73 -7.90
N PHE A 182 -6.07 -9.85 -7.21
CA PHE A 182 -6.68 -8.64 -6.64
C PHE A 182 -7.10 -7.61 -7.70
N LEU A 183 -6.57 -7.64 -8.93
CA LEU A 183 -6.98 -6.73 -10.01
C LEU A 183 -8.47 -6.86 -10.36
N PRO A 184 -8.99 -8.02 -10.80
CA PRO A 184 -10.42 -8.17 -11.09
C PRO A 184 -11.28 -7.97 -9.85
N LEU A 185 -10.84 -8.40 -8.67
CA LEU A 185 -11.56 -8.19 -7.43
C LEU A 185 -11.74 -6.69 -7.13
N THR A 186 -10.68 -5.90 -7.30
CA THR A 186 -10.71 -4.45 -7.14
C THR A 186 -11.61 -3.78 -8.18
N LEU A 187 -11.58 -4.24 -9.42
CA LEU A 187 -12.47 -3.75 -10.48
C LEU A 187 -13.95 -3.92 -10.15
N VAL A 188 -14.32 -5.03 -9.52
CA VAL A 188 -15.73 -5.33 -9.20
C VAL A 188 -16.18 -4.66 -7.90
N VAL A 189 -15.36 -4.75 -6.85
CA VAL A 189 -15.76 -4.38 -5.48
C VAL A 189 -15.49 -2.92 -5.17
N LEU A 190 -14.34 -2.36 -5.60
CA LEU A 190 -13.92 -1.03 -5.18
C LEU A 190 -14.67 0.06 -5.95
N PRO A 191 -15.49 0.89 -5.28
CA PRO A 191 -16.12 2.05 -5.92
C PRO A 191 -15.14 3.21 -6.06
N GLU A 192 -15.48 4.22 -6.87
CA GLU A 192 -14.74 5.48 -6.85
C GLU A 192 -15.01 6.26 -5.56
N SER A 193 -14.04 7.06 -5.15
CA SER A 193 -14.15 7.90 -3.95
C SER A 193 -15.21 8.97 -4.11
N ILE A 194 -16.16 9.00 -3.16
CA ILE A 194 -17.16 10.08 -3.11
C ILE A 194 -16.49 11.44 -2.91
N GLY A 195 -15.43 11.51 -2.10
CA GLY A 195 -14.67 12.74 -1.93
C GLY A 195 -14.10 13.27 -3.23
N PHE A 196 -13.53 12.41 -4.07
CA PHE A 196 -13.06 12.77 -5.41
C PHE A 196 -14.20 13.28 -6.31
N LEU A 197 -15.33 12.56 -6.35
CA LEU A 197 -16.49 12.95 -7.17
C LEU A 197 -17.07 14.31 -6.75
N LEU A 198 -17.07 14.63 -5.46
CA LEU A 198 -17.56 15.89 -4.92
C LEU A 198 -16.60 17.05 -5.16
N GLN A 199 -15.29 16.82 -5.08
CA GLN A 199 -14.27 17.86 -5.23
C GLN A 199 -13.99 18.20 -6.70
N ARG A 200 -13.78 17.18 -7.54
CA ARG A 200 -13.38 17.35 -8.95
C ARG A 200 -14.56 17.51 -9.90
N ARG A 201 -15.75 17.05 -9.51
CA ARG A 201 -16.99 17.16 -10.29
C ARG A 201 -16.81 16.79 -11.78
N PRO A 202 -16.33 15.59 -12.10
CA PRO A 202 -16.22 15.15 -13.47
C PRO A 202 -17.61 15.18 -14.14
N ARG A 203 -17.66 15.18 -15.47
CA ARG A 203 -18.92 15.14 -16.22
C ARG A 203 -19.84 14.02 -15.69
N GLY A 204 -21.10 14.35 -15.37
CA GLY A 204 -22.06 13.41 -14.76
C GLY A 204 -21.76 13.07 -13.29
N ALA A 205 -21.09 13.96 -12.54
CA ALA A 205 -20.75 13.72 -11.13
C ALA A 205 -21.97 13.40 -10.26
N LEU A 206 -23.10 14.10 -10.47
CA LEU A 206 -24.34 13.85 -9.73
C LEU A 206 -24.87 12.42 -9.97
N ASP A 207 -24.90 11.98 -11.23
CA ASP A 207 -25.36 10.64 -11.59
C ASP A 207 -24.45 9.56 -11.01
N LYS A 208 -23.13 9.77 -11.08
CA LYS A 208 -22.12 8.86 -10.49
C LYS A 208 -22.25 8.77 -8.97
N VAL A 209 -22.44 9.91 -8.29
CA VAL A 209 -22.66 9.97 -6.85
C VAL A 209 -23.98 9.24 -6.49
N ASN A 210 -25.07 9.51 -7.22
CA ASN A 210 -26.37 8.88 -6.98
C ASN A 210 -26.33 7.38 -7.25
N ALA A 211 -25.68 6.93 -8.32
CA ALA A 211 -25.46 5.50 -8.58
C ALA A 211 -24.70 4.83 -7.44
N LEU A 212 -23.67 5.51 -6.91
CA LEU A 212 -22.89 4.99 -5.80
C LEU A 212 -23.70 4.96 -4.48
N LEU A 213 -24.45 6.02 -4.16
CA LEU A 213 -25.34 6.08 -3.01
C LEU A 213 -26.38 4.95 -3.04
N ARG A 214 -27.02 4.70 -4.20
CA ARG A 214 -27.96 3.57 -4.36
C ARG A 214 -27.29 2.22 -4.10
N ARG A 215 -26.07 2.02 -4.61
CA ARG A 215 -25.32 0.77 -4.38
C ARG A 215 -24.92 0.60 -2.91
N MET A 216 -24.78 1.70 -2.17
CA MET A 216 -24.52 1.70 -0.73
C MET A 216 -25.79 1.60 0.12
N GLY A 217 -26.97 1.63 -0.48
CA GLY A 217 -28.25 1.57 0.22
C GLY A 217 -28.76 2.93 0.74
N HIS A 218 -28.23 4.04 0.20
CA HIS A 218 -28.64 5.39 0.58
C HIS A 218 -29.54 6.04 -0.46
N ALA A 219 -30.35 7.00 -0.03
CA ALA A 219 -31.22 7.77 -0.90
C ALA A 219 -30.40 8.68 -1.85
N PRO A 220 -30.83 8.85 -3.11
CA PRO A 220 -30.18 9.78 -4.03
C PRO A 220 -30.37 11.23 -3.58
N VAL A 221 -29.43 12.09 -3.95
CA VAL A 221 -29.49 13.54 -3.71
C VAL A 221 -29.93 14.28 -4.96
N ALA A 222 -30.74 15.33 -4.78
CA ALA A 222 -31.25 16.13 -5.90
C ALA A 222 -30.17 17.03 -6.53
N ALA A 223 -29.22 17.50 -5.71
CA ALA A 223 -28.11 18.34 -6.18
C ALA A 223 -26.86 18.14 -5.32
N LEU A 224 -25.71 18.37 -5.91
CA LEU A 224 -24.45 18.48 -5.14
C LEU A 224 -24.38 19.90 -4.55
N ARG A 225 -24.10 20.01 -3.24
CA ARG A 225 -23.84 21.33 -2.63
C ARG A 225 -22.80 22.10 -3.45
N PRO A 226 -22.88 23.44 -3.54
CA PRO A 226 -21.82 24.23 -4.17
C PRO A 226 -20.45 23.76 -3.68
N ALA A 227 -19.44 23.75 -4.54
CA ALA A 227 -18.09 23.50 -4.07
C ALA A 227 -17.80 24.58 -3.03
N GLU A 228 -17.48 24.22 -1.81
CA GLU A 228 -16.93 25.19 -0.89
C GLU A 228 -15.71 25.78 -1.58
N ASP A 229 -15.72 27.12 -1.75
CA ASP A 229 -14.60 27.85 -2.31
C ASP A 229 -13.33 27.36 -1.63
N HIS A 230 -12.40 26.95 -2.42
CA HIS A 230 -11.22 26.20 -2.03
C HIS A 230 -10.61 26.82 -0.79
N ALA A 231 -10.65 26.11 0.31
CA ALA A 231 -9.71 26.40 1.40
C ALA A 231 -8.32 26.54 0.74
N PRO A 232 -7.61 27.64 1.00
CA PRO A 232 -6.34 27.90 0.34
C PRO A 232 -5.50 26.63 0.44
N LYS A 233 -4.96 26.16 -0.70
CA LYS A 233 -4.13 24.95 -0.74
C LYS A 233 -3.10 25.11 0.35
N ALA A 234 -3.23 24.34 1.44
CA ALA A 234 -2.28 24.41 2.52
C ALA A 234 -0.89 24.14 1.93
N SER A 235 -0.06 25.16 1.90
CA SER A 235 1.32 25.03 1.45
C SER A 235 2.05 24.15 2.45
N LEU A 236 2.97 23.29 1.97
CA LEU A 236 3.88 22.57 2.89
C LEU A 236 4.62 23.54 3.84
N ALA A 237 4.88 24.76 3.39
CA ALA A 237 5.44 25.81 4.25
C ALA A 237 4.55 26.16 5.46
N ALA A 238 3.24 25.96 5.39
CA ALA A 238 2.33 26.20 6.53
C ALA A 238 2.59 25.24 7.70
N LEU A 239 3.14 24.08 7.47
CA LEU A 239 3.55 23.13 8.52
C LEU A 239 4.72 23.66 9.36
N PHE A 240 5.49 24.58 8.81
CA PHE A 240 6.64 25.23 9.47
C PHE A 240 6.31 26.64 9.94
N ALA A 241 5.04 27.04 9.98
CA ALA A 241 4.61 28.31 10.55
C ALA A 241 4.93 28.38 12.07
N PRO A 242 5.11 29.61 12.63
CA PRO A 242 5.31 29.80 14.06
C PRO A 242 4.21 29.09 14.86
N GLY A 243 4.59 28.27 15.84
CA GLY A 243 3.68 27.46 16.67
C GLY A 243 3.48 26.03 16.19
N LEU A 244 3.59 25.72 14.88
CA LEU A 244 3.48 24.36 14.35
C LEU A 244 4.84 23.73 14.05
N ALA A 245 5.86 24.52 13.72
CA ALA A 245 7.16 24.06 13.30
C ALA A 245 7.79 23.06 14.29
N ARG A 246 7.79 23.37 15.57
CA ARG A 246 8.34 22.51 16.63
C ARG A 246 7.66 21.14 16.66
N VAL A 247 6.32 21.13 16.61
CA VAL A 247 5.52 19.88 16.63
C VAL A 247 5.79 19.08 15.36
N THR A 248 5.79 19.74 14.21
CA THR A 248 6.08 19.10 12.91
C THR A 248 7.48 18.46 12.91
N ILE A 249 8.51 19.19 13.34
CA ILE A 249 9.88 18.66 13.37
C ILE A 249 10.00 17.49 14.33
N LEU A 250 9.49 17.60 15.56
CA LEU A 250 9.57 16.54 16.56
C LEU A 250 8.81 15.28 16.15
N LEU A 251 7.60 15.42 15.61
CA LEU A 251 6.82 14.29 15.10
C LEU A 251 7.51 13.63 13.90
N THR A 252 8.05 14.43 12.98
CA THR A 252 8.80 13.90 11.81
C THR A 252 10.05 13.15 12.26
N ALA A 253 10.81 13.71 13.20
CA ALA A 253 12.01 13.05 13.72
C ALA A 253 11.68 11.75 14.47
N ALA A 254 10.65 11.77 15.32
CA ALA A 254 10.19 10.58 16.05
C ALA A 254 9.71 9.48 15.08
N TYR A 255 8.91 9.86 14.08
CA TYR A 255 8.43 8.92 13.06
C TYR A 255 9.55 8.37 12.19
N PHE A 256 10.52 9.22 11.81
CA PHE A 256 11.72 8.80 11.07
C PHE A 256 12.52 7.76 11.86
N ALA A 257 12.82 8.02 13.14
CA ALA A 257 13.55 7.08 13.98
C ALA A 257 12.79 5.74 14.15
N HIS A 258 11.46 5.82 14.38
CA HIS A 258 10.60 4.63 14.47
C HIS A 258 10.62 3.80 13.18
N ILE A 259 10.39 4.42 12.04
CA ILE A 259 10.32 3.75 10.73
C ILE A 259 11.69 3.16 10.36
N MET A 260 12.79 3.88 10.64
CA MET A 260 14.13 3.38 10.39
C MET A 260 14.40 2.09 11.17
N THR A 261 14.08 2.07 12.47
CA THR A 261 14.22 0.88 13.31
C THR A 261 13.31 -0.25 12.86
N PHE A 262 12.03 0.07 12.58
CA PHE A 262 11.04 -0.91 12.13
C PHE A 262 11.46 -1.61 10.84
N TYR A 263 11.82 -0.86 9.80
CA TYR A 263 12.24 -1.46 8.53
C TYR A 263 13.61 -2.13 8.61
N PHE A 264 14.53 -1.65 9.45
CA PHE A 264 15.79 -2.34 9.67
C PHE A 264 15.53 -3.76 10.21
N ILE A 265 14.77 -3.88 11.28
CA ILE A 265 14.42 -5.19 11.87
C ILE A 265 13.70 -6.05 10.82
N LEU A 266 12.64 -5.52 10.22
CA LEU A 266 11.79 -6.26 9.30
C LEU A 266 12.53 -6.79 8.06
N LYS A 267 13.42 -5.97 7.50
CA LYS A 267 14.14 -6.28 6.26
C LYS A 267 15.40 -7.13 6.47
N TRP A 268 16.05 -7.01 7.61
CA TRP A 268 17.34 -7.66 7.83
C TRP A 268 17.28 -8.92 8.71
N VAL A 269 16.25 -9.06 9.54
CA VAL A 269 16.13 -10.24 10.44
C VAL A 269 16.20 -11.56 9.69
N PRO A 270 15.50 -11.80 8.57
CA PRO A 270 15.60 -13.06 7.84
C PRO A 270 17.04 -13.38 7.42
N LYS A 271 17.77 -12.39 6.91
CA LYS A 271 19.16 -12.55 6.49
C LYS A 271 20.10 -12.81 7.68
N ILE A 272 19.91 -12.07 8.79
CA ILE A 272 20.72 -12.23 10.01
C ILE A 272 20.56 -13.63 10.58
N VAL A 273 19.33 -14.14 10.65
CA VAL A 273 19.03 -15.48 11.18
C VAL A 273 19.68 -16.57 10.33
N VAL A 274 19.66 -16.41 9.00
CA VAL A 274 20.37 -17.35 8.09
C VAL A 274 21.90 -17.26 8.28
N ASP A 275 22.45 -16.08 8.45
CA ASP A 275 23.89 -15.90 8.72
C ASP A 275 24.33 -16.51 10.08
N MET A 276 23.39 -16.67 11.02
CA MET A 276 23.61 -17.40 12.28
C MET A 276 23.54 -18.93 12.12
N GLY A 277 23.31 -19.45 10.90
CA GLY A 277 23.31 -20.88 10.58
C GLY A 277 21.93 -21.53 10.56
N TYR A 278 20.84 -20.77 10.67
CA TYR A 278 19.48 -21.33 10.56
C TYR A 278 19.05 -21.46 9.10
N ALA A 279 18.15 -22.40 8.82
CA ALA A 279 17.60 -22.58 7.49
C ALA A 279 16.79 -21.33 7.03
N PRO A 280 16.81 -20.98 5.73
CA PRO A 280 16.03 -19.85 5.21
C PRO A 280 14.53 -19.93 5.51
N SER A 281 13.96 -21.15 5.49
CA SER A 281 12.57 -21.39 5.84
C SER A 281 12.25 -21.05 7.30
N THR A 282 13.17 -21.32 8.22
CA THR A 282 13.02 -20.97 9.64
C THR A 282 13.11 -19.45 9.84
N ALA A 283 14.00 -18.78 9.09
CA ALA A 283 14.20 -17.34 9.17
C ALA A 283 12.95 -16.54 8.76
N CYS A 284 12.14 -17.06 7.83
CA CYS A 284 10.88 -16.41 7.40
C CYS A 284 9.76 -16.52 8.45
N GLY A 285 9.86 -17.47 9.38
CA GLY A 285 8.88 -17.66 10.46
C GLY A 285 9.21 -16.86 11.74
N VAL A 286 10.31 -16.10 11.76
CA VAL A 286 10.67 -15.23 12.88
C VAL A 286 10.05 -13.85 12.59
N PRO A 287 9.05 -13.42 13.38
CA PRO A 287 8.39 -12.13 13.19
C PRO A 287 9.27 -10.96 13.59
#